data_a3306fde69344255417418fa92c1d276
#
_entry.id   a3306fde69344255417418fa92c1d276
#
_cell.length_a   1.000
_cell.length_b   1.000
_cell.length_c   1.000
_cell.angle_alpha   90.00
_cell.angle_beta   90.00
_cell.angle_gamma   90.00
#
_symmetry.space_group_name_H-M   'P 1'
#
loop_
_entity.id
_entity.type
_entity.pdbx_description
1 polymer ?
#
loop_
_entity_poly.entity_id
_entity_poly.type
_entity_poly.pdbx_seq_one_letter_code
_entity_poly.pdbx_strand_id
1 'polypeptide(L)'
;MGRRAHISDADLTAAAGRVCARLGPGRATIDTIAREAGVPVGSVYHRTDSRTALLAEVWIAAAQVFGNEFLMKLQDARSLDTAAEVALVTPRFTRTDHAGGVVLLAHRRDDFLEGAPDEARARAARLSSDLQKGLTDAARRLLPDDKRGREKMAVALIGIPYGAVRVFLPQATPPAELDPVILAATMAALTH
;
A
#
# COMPACT_ATOMS: atom_id res chain seq x y z
N MET A 1 4.75 25.24 -32.48
CA MET A 1 5.74 24.74 -31.50
C MET A 1 4.95 24.12 -30.33
N GLY A 2 4.87 22.79 -30.25
CA GLY A 2 4.13 22.10 -29.18
C GLY A 2 4.85 22.28 -27.86
N ARG A 3 4.14 22.77 -26.86
CA ARG A 3 4.58 22.85 -25.46
C ARG A 3 4.94 21.44 -25.01
N ARG A 4 6.22 21.16 -24.73
CA ARG A 4 6.67 19.89 -24.13
C ARG A 4 5.80 19.66 -22.89
N ALA A 5 5.03 18.58 -22.88
CA ALA A 5 4.26 18.19 -21.72
C ALA A 5 5.23 17.91 -20.57
N HIS A 6 5.26 18.80 -19.60
CA HIS A 6 6.10 18.69 -18.41
C HIS A 6 5.36 17.79 -17.41
N ILE A 7 5.67 16.48 -17.41
CA ILE A 7 5.11 15.55 -16.43
C ILE A 7 5.82 15.74 -15.09
N SER A 8 5.09 15.69 -13.97
CA SER A 8 5.70 15.66 -12.64
C SER A 8 6.18 14.23 -12.29
N ASP A 9 7.08 14.11 -11.29
CA ASP A 9 7.54 12.80 -10.81
C ASP A 9 6.37 12.02 -10.19
N ALA A 10 5.45 12.70 -9.52
CA ALA A 10 4.23 12.09 -8.97
C ALA A 10 3.32 11.53 -10.09
N ASP A 11 3.11 12.27 -11.18
CA ASP A 11 2.30 11.80 -12.32
C ASP A 11 2.95 10.60 -13.02
N LEU A 12 4.28 10.62 -13.17
CA LEU A 12 5.03 9.51 -13.73
C LEU A 12 4.92 8.25 -12.85
N THR A 13 5.09 8.41 -11.54
CA THR A 13 4.93 7.32 -10.56
C THR A 13 3.50 6.77 -10.58
N ALA A 14 2.48 7.63 -10.65
CA ALA A 14 1.10 7.21 -10.76
C ALA A 14 0.82 6.45 -12.07
N ALA A 15 1.36 6.91 -13.20
CA ALA A 15 1.26 6.19 -14.49
C ALA A 15 1.95 4.82 -14.42
N ALA A 16 3.13 4.74 -13.83
CA ALA A 16 3.83 3.48 -13.61
C ALA A 16 3.02 2.54 -12.70
N GLY A 17 2.39 3.05 -11.65
CA GLY A 17 1.50 2.31 -10.76
C GLY A 17 0.32 1.68 -11.52
N ARG A 18 -0.37 2.44 -12.39
CA ARG A 18 -1.44 1.91 -13.24
C ARG A 18 -0.96 0.81 -14.19
N VAL A 19 0.23 0.96 -14.78
CA VAL A 19 0.83 -0.09 -15.61
C VAL A 19 1.13 -1.34 -14.79
N CYS A 20 1.72 -1.20 -13.60
CA CYS A 20 2.00 -2.32 -12.69
C CYS A 20 0.71 -3.03 -12.26
N ALA A 21 -0.35 -2.28 -11.93
CA ALA A 21 -1.63 -2.87 -11.57
C ALA A 21 -2.25 -3.69 -12.70
N ARG A 22 -2.15 -3.21 -13.95
CA ARG A 22 -2.73 -3.88 -15.12
C ARG A 22 -1.88 -5.04 -15.65
N LEU A 23 -0.57 -4.89 -15.71
CA LEU A 23 0.33 -5.85 -16.40
C LEU A 23 1.21 -6.65 -15.43
N GLY A 24 1.28 -6.27 -14.18
CA GLY A 24 2.27 -6.72 -13.20
C GLY A 24 3.61 -5.98 -13.34
N PRO A 25 4.39 -5.88 -12.23
CA PRO A 25 5.68 -5.17 -12.22
C PRO A 25 6.68 -5.76 -13.21
N GLY A 26 6.71 -7.08 -13.41
CA GLY A 26 7.64 -7.72 -14.37
C GLY A 26 7.47 -7.24 -15.81
N ARG A 27 6.26 -6.88 -16.24
CA ARG A 27 5.94 -6.41 -17.60
C ARG A 27 5.81 -4.89 -17.73
N ALA A 28 5.98 -4.14 -16.66
CA ALA A 28 5.97 -2.68 -16.66
C ALA A 28 7.31 -2.15 -17.20
N THR A 29 7.46 -2.05 -18.55
CA THR A 29 8.64 -1.48 -19.21
C THR A 29 8.58 0.03 -19.25
N ILE A 30 9.74 0.70 -19.44
CA ILE A 30 9.79 2.17 -19.60
C ILE A 30 8.92 2.62 -20.79
N ASP A 31 8.88 1.87 -21.88
CA ASP A 31 8.03 2.18 -23.04
C ASP A 31 6.53 2.13 -22.69
N THR A 32 6.09 1.10 -21.94
CA THR A 32 4.69 1.00 -21.53
C THR A 32 4.30 2.10 -20.56
N ILE A 33 5.19 2.49 -19.68
CA ILE A 33 5.00 3.59 -18.71
C ILE A 33 4.98 4.95 -19.43
N ALA A 34 5.91 5.19 -20.35
CA ALA A 34 5.95 6.43 -21.15
C ALA A 34 4.65 6.62 -21.96
N ARG A 35 4.15 5.53 -22.56
CA ARG A 35 2.87 5.53 -23.29
C ARG A 35 1.69 5.83 -22.37
N GLU A 36 1.61 5.20 -21.20
CA GLU A 36 0.59 5.45 -20.19
C GLU A 36 0.63 6.90 -19.68
N ALA A 37 1.82 7.44 -19.51
CA ALA A 37 2.05 8.82 -19.08
C ALA A 37 1.83 9.86 -20.18
N GLY A 38 1.72 9.46 -21.44
CA GLY A 38 1.60 10.37 -22.59
C GLY A 38 2.84 11.19 -22.88
N VAL A 39 4.04 10.68 -22.57
CA VAL A 39 5.32 11.37 -22.77
C VAL A 39 6.30 10.54 -23.60
N PRO A 40 7.29 11.18 -24.27
CA PRO A 40 8.38 10.47 -24.90
C PRO A 40 9.21 9.68 -23.88
N VAL A 41 9.74 8.51 -24.28
CA VAL A 41 10.61 7.65 -23.45
C VAL A 41 11.80 8.44 -22.86
N GLY A 42 12.42 9.32 -23.62
CA GLY A 42 13.49 10.19 -23.14
C GLY A 42 13.10 11.07 -21.95
N SER A 43 11.83 11.48 -21.87
CA SER A 43 11.33 12.26 -20.72
C SER A 43 11.26 11.45 -19.44
N VAL A 44 11.09 10.13 -19.53
CA VAL A 44 11.13 9.22 -18.37
C VAL A 44 12.56 9.12 -17.85
N TYR A 45 13.54 8.89 -18.72
CA TYR A 45 14.97 8.79 -18.33
C TYR A 45 15.55 10.10 -17.77
N HIS A 46 14.93 11.25 -18.04
CA HIS A 46 15.30 12.51 -17.39
C HIS A 46 14.83 12.63 -15.94
N ARG A 47 13.94 11.71 -15.47
CA ARG A 47 13.31 11.77 -14.15
C ARG A 47 13.60 10.58 -13.27
N THR A 48 14.06 9.49 -13.84
CA THR A 48 14.43 8.29 -13.10
C THR A 48 15.71 7.69 -13.66
N ASP A 49 16.60 7.27 -12.77
CA ASP A 49 17.89 6.68 -13.14
C ASP A 49 17.72 5.30 -13.78
N SER A 50 16.65 4.59 -13.41
CA SER A 50 16.40 3.24 -13.91
C SER A 50 14.92 2.84 -13.75
N ARG A 51 14.54 1.77 -14.47
CA ARG A 51 13.23 1.13 -14.29
C ARG A 51 13.03 0.63 -12.84
N THR A 52 14.05 0.04 -12.23
CA THR A 52 13.98 -0.48 -10.86
C THR A 52 13.81 0.64 -9.84
N ALA A 53 14.46 1.79 -10.05
CA ALA A 53 14.24 2.99 -9.24
C ALA A 53 12.78 3.46 -9.33
N LEU A 54 12.22 3.55 -10.55
CA LEU A 54 10.83 3.96 -10.74
C LEU A 54 9.83 2.96 -10.13
N LEU A 55 10.06 1.65 -10.25
CA LEU A 55 9.20 0.64 -9.63
C LEU A 55 9.24 0.72 -8.10
N ALA A 56 10.41 0.97 -7.52
CA ALA A 56 10.53 1.20 -6.08
C ALA A 56 9.71 2.42 -5.63
N GLU A 57 9.76 3.53 -6.37
CA GLU A 57 8.94 4.71 -6.08
C GLU A 57 7.43 4.41 -6.17
N VAL A 58 6.99 3.57 -7.11
CA VAL A 58 5.59 3.11 -7.17
C VAL A 58 5.15 2.43 -5.88
N TRP A 59 5.94 1.48 -5.38
CA TRP A 59 5.62 0.78 -4.14
C TRP A 59 5.68 1.71 -2.93
N ILE A 60 6.72 2.54 -2.84
CA ILE A 60 6.92 3.50 -1.73
C ILE A 60 5.76 4.49 -1.66
N ALA A 61 5.35 5.07 -2.80
CA ALA A 61 4.24 6.03 -2.84
C ALA A 61 2.93 5.40 -2.33
N ALA A 62 2.57 4.20 -2.81
CA ALA A 62 1.39 3.49 -2.35
C ALA A 62 1.48 3.13 -0.86
N ALA A 63 2.63 2.62 -0.40
CA ALA A 63 2.86 2.25 1.00
C ALA A 63 2.81 3.46 1.93
N GLN A 64 3.27 4.63 1.47
CA GLN A 64 3.26 5.87 2.25
C GLN A 64 1.83 6.39 2.44
N VAL A 65 1.02 6.44 1.38
CA VAL A 65 -0.38 6.88 1.46
C VAL A 65 -1.16 5.96 2.39
N PHE A 66 -1.09 4.65 2.17
CA PHE A 66 -1.74 3.65 3.02
C PHE A 66 -1.26 3.75 4.47
N GLY A 67 0.06 3.75 4.68
CA GLY A 67 0.68 3.75 6.01
C GLY A 67 0.35 4.98 6.83
N ASN A 68 0.33 6.17 6.21
CA ASN A 68 -0.02 7.42 6.89
C ASN A 68 -1.45 7.38 7.43
N GLU A 69 -2.44 6.97 6.63
CA GLU A 69 -3.83 6.86 7.08
C GLU A 69 -3.98 5.79 8.16
N PHE A 70 -3.37 4.62 7.95
CA PHE A 70 -3.44 3.51 8.89
C PHE A 70 -2.87 3.89 10.26
N LEU A 71 -1.66 4.47 10.29
CA LEU A 71 -0.98 4.85 11.52
C LEU A 71 -1.69 5.99 12.25
N MET A 72 -2.19 6.99 11.52
CA MET A 72 -2.98 8.07 12.10
C MET A 72 -4.20 7.53 12.84
N LYS A 73 -5.01 6.70 12.18
CA LYS A 73 -6.20 6.10 12.79
C LYS A 73 -5.85 5.19 13.97
N LEU A 74 -4.76 4.42 13.85
CA LEU A 74 -4.32 3.52 14.91
C LEU A 74 -3.82 4.29 16.14
N GLN A 75 -3.15 5.42 15.96
CA GLN A 75 -2.73 6.31 17.04
C GLN A 75 -3.92 6.93 17.77
N ASP A 76 -4.99 7.25 17.04
CA ASP A 76 -6.20 7.85 17.58
C ASP A 76 -7.13 6.85 18.30
N ALA A 77 -6.96 5.55 18.03
CA ALA A 77 -7.78 4.51 18.66
C ALA A 77 -7.60 4.48 20.19
N ARG A 78 -8.72 4.49 20.93
CA ARG A 78 -8.75 4.49 22.41
C ARG A 78 -9.44 3.26 23.00
N SER A 79 -10.06 2.43 22.16
CA SER A 79 -10.74 1.19 22.54
C SER A 79 -10.52 0.14 21.47
N LEU A 80 -10.89 -1.11 21.74
CA LEU A 80 -10.85 -2.17 20.73
C LEU A 80 -11.83 -1.92 19.58
N ASP A 81 -12.97 -1.27 19.85
CA ASP A 81 -13.93 -0.89 18.80
C ASP A 81 -13.31 0.09 17.82
N THR A 82 -12.70 1.19 18.31
CA THR A 82 -12.04 2.17 17.46
C THR A 82 -10.78 1.62 16.80
N ALA A 83 -10.10 0.66 17.42
CA ALA A 83 -8.99 -0.06 16.78
C ALA A 83 -9.50 -0.98 15.65
N ALA A 84 -10.61 -1.65 15.82
CA ALA A 84 -11.18 -2.51 14.79
C ALA A 84 -11.54 -1.73 13.51
N GLU A 85 -11.99 -0.48 13.63
CA GLU A 85 -12.27 0.40 12.48
C GLU A 85 -11.02 0.68 11.62
N VAL A 86 -9.81 0.56 12.18
CA VAL A 86 -8.56 0.73 11.42
C VAL A 86 -8.44 -0.34 10.33
N ALA A 87 -9.00 -1.53 10.53
CA ALA A 87 -9.02 -2.59 9.50
C ALA A 87 -9.71 -2.15 8.20
N LEU A 88 -10.66 -1.20 8.30
CA LEU A 88 -11.36 -0.66 7.13
C LEU A 88 -10.52 0.27 6.26
N VAL A 89 -9.33 0.67 6.71
CA VAL A 89 -8.38 1.42 5.87
C VAL A 89 -8.03 0.63 4.61
N THR A 90 -7.79 -0.68 4.75
CA THR A 90 -7.40 -1.53 3.61
C THR A 90 -8.45 -1.58 2.48
N PRO A 91 -9.73 -1.92 2.72
CA PRO A 91 -10.73 -1.91 1.66
C PRO A 91 -11.03 -0.50 1.13
N ARG A 92 -11.04 0.53 1.99
CA ARG A 92 -11.28 1.92 1.59
C ARG A 92 -10.16 2.45 0.70
N PHE A 93 -8.91 2.24 1.09
CA PHE A 93 -7.75 2.58 0.26
C PHE A 93 -7.84 1.92 -1.12
N THR A 94 -8.15 0.62 -1.18
CA THR A 94 -8.25 -0.12 -2.45
C THR A 94 -9.38 0.39 -3.34
N ARG A 95 -10.48 0.89 -2.76
CA ARG A 95 -11.57 1.53 -3.52
C ARG A 95 -11.19 2.92 -4.04
N THR A 96 -10.45 3.68 -3.26
CA THR A 96 -10.03 5.06 -3.60
C THR A 96 -8.86 5.07 -4.58
N ASP A 97 -7.88 4.19 -4.36
CA ASP A 97 -6.71 3.99 -5.22
C ASP A 97 -6.57 2.49 -5.55
N HIS A 98 -7.29 2.05 -6.59
CA HIS A 98 -7.25 0.66 -7.02
C HIS A 98 -5.83 0.24 -7.44
N ALA A 99 -5.10 1.11 -8.15
CA ALA A 99 -3.75 0.79 -8.61
C ALA A 99 -2.79 0.61 -7.43
N GLY A 100 -2.82 1.51 -6.44
CA GLY A 100 -2.05 1.39 -5.20
C GLY A 100 -2.45 0.14 -4.41
N GLY A 101 -3.74 -0.17 -4.33
CA GLY A 101 -4.24 -1.39 -3.70
C GLY A 101 -3.69 -2.66 -4.36
N VAL A 102 -3.70 -2.74 -5.69
CA VAL A 102 -3.11 -3.88 -6.44
C VAL A 102 -1.61 -3.96 -6.21
N VAL A 103 -0.89 -2.83 -6.26
CA VAL A 103 0.57 -2.78 -6.01
C VAL A 103 0.92 -3.34 -4.64
N LEU A 104 0.19 -2.96 -3.59
CA LEU A 104 0.50 -3.37 -2.23
C LEU A 104 0.00 -4.78 -1.87
N LEU A 105 -1.14 -5.21 -2.42
CA LEU A 105 -1.86 -6.37 -1.92
C LEU A 105 -1.87 -7.56 -2.90
N ALA A 106 -1.71 -7.33 -4.22
CA ALA A 106 -1.71 -8.40 -5.22
C ALA A 106 -0.31 -8.86 -5.63
N HIS A 107 0.73 -8.08 -5.36
CA HIS A 107 2.11 -8.37 -5.71
C HIS A 107 2.99 -8.51 -4.46
N ARG A 108 4.17 -9.11 -4.63
CA ARG A 108 5.18 -9.16 -3.56
C ARG A 108 5.94 -7.84 -3.53
N ARG A 109 6.30 -7.38 -2.35
CA ARG A 109 7.15 -6.21 -2.16
C ARG A 109 8.47 -6.31 -2.96
N ASP A 110 9.07 -7.50 -2.96
CA ASP A 110 10.35 -7.74 -3.62
C ASP A 110 10.26 -7.57 -5.14
N ASP A 111 9.10 -7.80 -5.75
CA ASP A 111 8.86 -7.56 -7.19
C ASP A 111 9.10 -6.07 -7.59
N PHE A 112 9.05 -5.16 -6.61
CA PHE A 112 9.30 -3.73 -6.79
C PHE A 112 10.67 -3.28 -6.29
N LEU A 113 11.23 -3.95 -5.29
CA LEU A 113 12.45 -3.49 -4.60
C LEU A 113 13.72 -4.24 -5.01
N GLU A 114 13.60 -5.36 -5.73
CA GLU A 114 14.76 -6.07 -6.25
C GLU A 114 15.51 -5.20 -7.28
N GLY A 115 16.82 -5.02 -7.06
CA GLY A 115 17.66 -4.16 -7.89
C GLY A 115 17.38 -2.64 -7.75
N ALA A 116 16.54 -2.24 -6.82
CA ALA A 116 16.30 -0.83 -6.53
C ALA A 116 17.52 -0.17 -5.83
N PRO A 117 17.69 1.14 -5.95
CA PRO A 117 18.71 1.89 -5.22
C PRO A 117 18.63 1.67 -3.70
N ASP A 118 19.77 1.70 -3.00
CA ASP A 118 19.85 1.49 -1.55
C ASP A 118 18.99 2.46 -0.77
N GLU A 119 18.95 3.72 -1.20
CA GLU A 119 18.12 4.75 -0.58
C GLU A 119 16.62 4.40 -0.64
N ALA A 120 16.13 3.94 -1.80
CA ALA A 120 14.74 3.53 -1.97
C ALA A 120 14.42 2.30 -1.09
N ARG A 121 15.32 1.31 -1.05
CA ARG A 121 15.16 0.16 -0.15
C ARG A 121 15.13 0.56 1.32
N ALA A 122 15.98 1.50 1.72
CA ALA A 122 15.99 2.03 3.09
C ALA A 122 14.69 2.77 3.43
N ARG A 123 14.14 3.58 2.50
CA ARG A 123 12.84 4.24 2.67
C ARG A 123 11.71 3.21 2.83
N ALA A 124 11.66 2.20 1.98
CA ALA A 124 10.68 1.12 2.08
C ALA A 124 10.79 0.32 3.41
N ALA A 125 12.01 0.09 3.89
CA ALA A 125 12.24 -0.56 5.17
C ALA A 125 11.74 0.28 6.35
N ARG A 126 11.95 1.61 6.32
CA ARG A 126 11.42 2.53 7.33
C ARG A 126 9.90 2.48 7.39
N LEU A 127 9.19 2.56 6.26
CA LEU A 127 7.72 2.46 6.25
C LEU A 127 7.22 1.15 6.89
N SER A 128 7.88 0.03 6.61
CA SER A 128 7.53 -1.24 7.23
C SER A 128 7.81 -1.25 8.74
N SER A 129 8.93 -0.66 9.18
CA SER A 129 9.30 -0.53 10.59
C SER A 129 8.30 0.34 11.37
N ASP A 130 7.89 1.46 10.78
CA ASP A 130 6.91 2.38 11.39
C ASP A 130 5.56 1.69 11.61
N LEU A 131 5.12 0.89 10.63
CA LEU A 131 3.89 0.10 10.76
C LEU A 131 3.99 -0.91 11.89
N GLN A 132 5.10 -1.66 11.98
CA GLN A 132 5.34 -2.63 13.05
C GLN A 132 5.40 -1.98 14.43
N LYS A 133 6.05 -0.81 14.52
CA LYS A 133 6.09 -0.01 15.75
C LYS A 133 4.69 0.44 16.15
N GLY A 134 3.91 1.00 15.22
CA GLY A 134 2.55 1.43 15.48
C GLY A 134 1.67 0.31 16.04
N LEU A 135 1.74 -0.90 15.46
CA LEU A 135 1.03 -2.08 15.96
C LEU A 135 1.49 -2.48 17.37
N THR A 136 2.79 -2.43 17.64
CA THR A 136 3.34 -2.74 18.97
C THR A 136 2.87 -1.75 20.02
N ASP A 137 2.88 -0.45 19.70
CA ASP A 137 2.45 0.60 20.61
C ASP A 137 0.94 0.55 20.87
N ALA A 138 0.14 0.23 19.84
CA ALA A 138 -1.30 0.00 19.99
C ALA A 138 -1.60 -1.24 20.86
N ALA A 139 -0.86 -2.33 20.66
CA ALA A 139 -1.02 -3.54 21.47
C ALA A 139 -0.74 -3.27 22.96
N ARG A 140 0.37 -2.57 23.26
CA ARG A 140 0.71 -2.19 24.66
C ARG A 140 -0.37 -1.31 25.31
N ARG A 141 -1.04 -0.47 24.53
CA ARG A 141 -2.05 0.45 25.02
C ARG A 141 -3.42 -0.22 25.20
N LEU A 142 -3.82 -1.07 24.25
CA LEU A 142 -5.18 -1.60 24.17
C LEU A 142 -5.32 -3.05 24.65
N LEU A 143 -4.20 -3.78 24.71
CA LEU A 143 -4.11 -5.19 25.14
C LEU A 143 -2.92 -5.39 26.09
N PRO A 144 -2.83 -4.61 27.20
CA PRO A 144 -1.62 -4.58 28.04
C PRO A 144 -1.29 -5.94 28.69
N ASP A 145 -2.32 -6.73 29.00
CA ASP A 145 -2.17 -8.03 29.66
C ASP A 145 -2.03 -9.22 28.69
N ASP A 146 -2.15 -8.96 27.38
CA ASP A 146 -2.03 -10.01 26.36
C ASP A 146 -0.59 -10.13 25.85
N LYS A 147 0.08 -11.22 26.22
CA LYS A 147 1.46 -11.51 25.78
C LYS A 147 1.60 -11.63 24.26
N ARG A 148 0.53 -11.90 23.55
CA ARG A 148 0.46 -12.01 22.08
C ARG A 148 -0.27 -10.83 21.45
N GLY A 149 -0.47 -9.73 22.18
CA GLY A 149 -1.23 -8.57 21.74
C GLY A 149 -0.74 -7.98 20.42
N ARG A 150 0.58 -7.97 20.17
CA ARG A 150 1.14 -7.50 18.89
C ARG A 150 0.73 -8.41 17.71
N GLU A 151 0.84 -9.73 17.88
CA GLU A 151 0.44 -10.71 16.86
C GLU A 151 -1.07 -10.62 16.61
N LYS A 152 -1.85 -10.49 17.67
CA LYS A 152 -3.30 -10.32 17.60
C LYS A 152 -3.67 -9.06 16.82
N MET A 153 -3.05 -7.91 17.14
CA MET A 153 -3.23 -6.66 16.39
C MET A 153 -2.84 -6.83 14.90
N ALA A 154 -1.75 -7.48 14.60
CA ALA A 154 -1.30 -7.69 13.22
C ALA A 154 -2.28 -8.58 12.43
N VAL A 155 -2.75 -9.67 13.02
CA VAL A 155 -3.75 -10.54 12.40
C VAL A 155 -5.07 -9.79 12.19
N ALA A 156 -5.56 -9.09 13.21
CA ALA A 156 -6.84 -8.42 13.19
C ALA A 156 -6.87 -7.23 12.22
N LEU A 157 -5.86 -6.35 12.29
CA LEU A 157 -5.89 -5.07 11.57
C LEU A 157 -5.26 -5.13 10.18
N ILE A 158 -4.41 -6.14 9.91
CA ILE A 158 -3.75 -6.33 8.61
C ILE A 158 -4.19 -7.64 7.96
N GLY A 159 -4.01 -8.78 8.64
CA GLY A 159 -4.21 -10.10 8.06
C GLY A 159 -5.64 -10.32 7.55
N ILE A 160 -6.64 -10.02 8.37
CA ILE A 160 -8.07 -10.19 8.03
C ILE A 160 -8.46 -9.29 6.84
N PRO A 161 -8.29 -7.95 6.88
CA PRO A 161 -8.69 -7.11 5.77
C PRO A 161 -7.86 -7.37 4.50
N TYR A 162 -6.57 -7.69 4.62
CA TYR A 162 -5.74 -8.10 3.50
C TYR A 162 -6.31 -9.34 2.80
N GLY A 163 -6.60 -10.40 3.55
CA GLY A 163 -7.17 -11.63 3.00
C GLY A 163 -8.52 -11.38 2.33
N ALA A 164 -9.40 -10.60 2.96
CA ALA A 164 -10.72 -10.28 2.45
C ALA A 164 -10.66 -9.48 1.13
N VAL A 165 -9.79 -8.47 1.06
CA VAL A 165 -9.63 -7.61 -0.15
C VAL A 165 -8.97 -8.36 -1.30
N ARG A 166 -7.99 -9.21 -1.00
CA ARG A 166 -7.21 -9.93 -2.02
C ARG A 166 -8.06 -10.87 -2.89
N VAL A 167 -9.21 -11.32 -2.40
CA VAL A 167 -10.16 -12.15 -3.17
C VAL A 167 -10.64 -11.43 -4.44
N PHE A 168 -10.69 -10.10 -4.43
CA PHE A 168 -11.19 -9.28 -5.54
C PHE A 168 -10.06 -8.84 -6.49
N LEU A 169 -8.83 -8.68 -5.98
CA LEU A 169 -7.71 -8.14 -6.75
C LEU A 169 -7.09 -9.19 -7.70
N PRO A 170 -6.54 -8.75 -8.85
CA PRO A 170 -6.49 -7.36 -9.31
C PRO A 170 -7.70 -6.94 -10.17
N GLN A 171 -8.69 -7.82 -10.38
CA GLN A 171 -9.75 -7.63 -11.38
C GLN A 171 -10.82 -6.62 -10.96
N ALA A 172 -11.06 -6.48 -9.65
CA ALA A 172 -12.12 -5.63 -9.12
C ALA A 172 -11.70 -4.94 -7.81
N THR A 173 -12.47 -3.94 -7.40
CA THR A 173 -12.39 -3.35 -6.06
C THR A 173 -13.30 -4.12 -5.08
N PRO A 174 -12.93 -4.21 -3.79
CA PRO A 174 -13.81 -4.83 -2.79
C PRO A 174 -15.09 -4.00 -2.63
N PRO A 175 -16.28 -4.64 -2.63
CA PRO A 175 -17.54 -3.94 -2.44
C PRO A 175 -17.65 -3.37 -1.01
N ALA A 176 -18.42 -2.29 -0.84
CA ALA A 176 -18.58 -1.64 0.47
C ALA A 176 -19.32 -2.51 1.49
N GLU A 177 -20.15 -3.42 1.00
CA GLU A 177 -20.90 -4.41 1.78
C GLU A 177 -19.98 -5.40 2.52
N LEU A 178 -18.70 -5.47 2.15
CA LEU A 178 -17.69 -6.26 2.84
C LEU A 178 -17.23 -5.61 4.17
N ASP A 179 -17.38 -4.29 4.32
CA ASP A 179 -16.88 -3.56 5.48
C ASP A 179 -17.45 -4.10 6.81
N PRO A 180 -18.77 -4.36 6.97
CA PRO A 180 -19.30 -4.96 8.19
C PRO A 180 -18.74 -6.35 8.50
N VAL A 181 -18.46 -7.16 7.47
CA VAL A 181 -17.89 -8.51 7.63
C VAL A 181 -16.45 -8.42 8.14
N ILE A 182 -15.64 -7.54 7.55
CA ILE A 182 -14.26 -7.28 7.99
C ILE A 182 -14.28 -6.79 9.44
N LEU A 183 -15.16 -5.83 9.77
CA LEU A 183 -15.25 -5.26 11.11
C LEU A 183 -15.59 -6.33 12.16
N ALA A 184 -16.59 -7.15 11.89
CA ALA A 184 -17.01 -8.23 12.80
C ALA A 184 -15.89 -9.26 13.02
N ALA A 185 -15.23 -9.69 11.95
CA ALA A 185 -14.10 -10.63 12.03
C ALA A 185 -12.91 -10.02 12.80
N THR A 186 -12.62 -8.75 12.58
CA THR A 186 -11.56 -8.01 13.27
C THR A 186 -11.86 -7.90 14.77
N MET A 187 -13.10 -7.54 15.15
CA MET A 187 -13.52 -7.49 16.54
C MET A 187 -13.39 -8.85 17.23
N ALA A 188 -13.85 -9.91 16.57
CA ALA A 188 -13.70 -11.27 17.11
C ALA A 188 -12.23 -11.62 17.36
N ALA A 189 -11.33 -11.28 16.43
CA ALA A 189 -9.89 -11.54 16.56
C ALA A 189 -9.21 -10.70 17.66
N LEU A 190 -9.73 -9.52 17.98
CA LEU A 190 -9.18 -8.67 19.06
C LEU A 190 -9.65 -9.10 20.44
N THR A 191 -10.85 -9.72 20.56
CA THR A 191 -11.48 -10.06 21.86
C THR A 191 -11.24 -11.49 22.30
N HIS A 192 -10.82 -12.38 21.42
CA HIS A 192 -10.52 -13.81 21.69
C HIS A 192 -9.02 -14.12 21.56
#